data_19d2e0617805b40c9e31d9e0b8fe00bb
#
_entry.id   19d2e0617805b40c9e31d9e0b8fe00bb
#
_cell.length_a   1.000
_cell.length_b   1.000
_cell.length_c   1.000
_cell.angle_alpha   90.00
_cell.angle_beta   90.00
_cell.angle_gamma   90.00
#
_symmetry.space_group_name_H-M   'P 1'
#
loop_
_entity.id
_entity.type
_entity.pdbx_description
1 polymer ?
#
loop_
_entity_poly.entity_id
_entity_poly.type
_entity_poly.pdbx_seq_one_letter_code
_entity_poly.pdbx_strand_id
1 'polypeptide(L)'
;MKFVSKFVLAALMLALTFSANALEVKGVKVNETAQVGGNALVLNGAGVRTKMVFKVYVAGLYLAQKTSDANAALSDTGNKRVSMHMLRELSAEKLLHALDEGFEANNSAAEMTAIEPQMKAFRQMMSSAKAVKEGDVILLDYTSAGTSVNLNGKALGNVEGAAFNQALLRVWLGAKPVDADLKKAMLGL
;
A
#
# COMPACT_ATOMS: atom_id res chain seq x y z
N MET A 1 -20.26 -40.44 -55.27
CA MET A 1 -20.14 -40.61 -53.83
C MET A 1 -19.09 -39.66 -53.37
N LYS A 2 -19.45 -38.58 -52.63
CA LYS A 2 -18.54 -37.49 -52.20
C LYS A 2 -18.30 -37.71 -50.69
N PHE A 3 -17.07 -38.09 -50.30
CA PHE A 3 -16.63 -38.11 -48.94
C PHE A 3 -16.29 -36.68 -48.47
N VAL A 4 -17.08 -36.16 -47.54
CA VAL A 4 -16.78 -34.88 -46.86
C VAL A 4 -15.97 -35.19 -45.62
N SER A 5 -14.68 -34.92 -45.66
CA SER A 5 -13.80 -35.01 -44.52
C SER A 5 -14.07 -33.85 -43.58
N LYS A 6 -14.56 -34.13 -42.37
CA LYS A 6 -14.76 -33.15 -41.31
C LYS A 6 -13.44 -32.97 -40.56
N PHE A 7 -12.70 -31.90 -40.87
CA PHE A 7 -11.58 -31.44 -40.01
C PHE A 7 -12.17 -30.82 -38.75
N VAL A 8 -12.07 -31.53 -37.64
CA VAL A 8 -12.33 -30.97 -36.31
C VAL A 8 -11.08 -30.23 -35.87
N LEU A 9 -11.12 -28.89 -35.93
CA LEU A 9 -10.07 -28.03 -35.44
C LEU A 9 -10.23 -27.93 -33.91
N ALA A 10 -9.49 -28.73 -33.18
CA ALA A 10 -9.40 -28.64 -31.71
C ALA A 10 -8.51 -27.44 -31.37
N ALA A 11 -9.14 -26.30 -31.08
CA ALA A 11 -8.44 -25.13 -30.51
C ALA A 11 -8.07 -25.47 -29.06
N LEU A 12 -6.81 -25.82 -28.84
CA LEU A 12 -6.21 -25.99 -27.52
C LEU A 12 -6.04 -24.60 -26.90
N MET A 13 -7.03 -24.15 -26.12
CA MET A 13 -6.88 -22.95 -25.29
C MET A 13 -5.85 -23.27 -24.19
N LEU A 14 -4.62 -22.81 -24.39
CA LEU A 14 -3.59 -22.83 -23.38
C LEU A 14 -3.96 -21.78 -22.32
N ALA A 15 -4.67 -22.18 -21.29
CA ALA A 15 -4.93 -21.35 -20.13
C ALA A 15 -3.59 -21.08 -19.43
N LEU A 16 -3.00 -19.92 -19.67
CA LEU A 16 -1.86 -19.42 -18.90
C LEU A 16 -2.36 -19.18 -17.46
N THR A 17 -2.19 -20.16 -16.60
CA THR A 17 -2.38 -19.99 -15.15
C THR A 17 -1.23 -19.09 -14.67
N PHE A 18 -1.49 -17.78 -14.56
CA PHE A 18 -0.61 -16.91 -13.79
C PHE A 18 -0.68 -17.39 -12.34
N SER A 19 0.33 -18.15 -11.93
CA SER A 19 0.54 -18.41 -10.51
C SER A 19 0.79 -17.06 -9.85
N ALA A 20 -0.19 -16.56 -9.10
CA ALA A 20 -0.01 -15.39 -8.26
C ALA A 20 0.99 -15.78 -7.16
N ASN A 21 2.27 -15.51 -7.40
CA ASN A 21 3.27 -15.64 -6.36
C ASN A 21 2.95 -14.63 -5.26
N ALA A 22 3.11 -15.05 -4.01
CA ALA A 22 2.92 -14.21 -2.84
C ALA A 22 4.13 -14.39 -1.91
N LEU A 23 4.66 -13.27 -1.44
CA LEU A 23 5.66 -13.27 -0.38
C LEU A 23 4.95 -13.54 0.95
N GLU A 24 5.40 -14.53 1.70
CA GLU A 24 4.86 -14.78 3.03
C GLU A 24 5.69 -14.06 4.10
N VAL A 25 5.03 -13.17 4.86
CA VAL A 25 5.62 -12.43 5.97
C VAL A 25 4.77 -12.65 7.22
N LYS A 26 5.28 -13.37 8.19
CA LYS A 26 4.55 -13.67 9.46
C LYS A 26 3.17 -14.30 9.25
N GLY A 27 3.07 -15.26 8.33
CA GLY A 27 1.80 -15.93 8.01
C GLY A 27 0.86 -15.12 7.11
N VAL A 28 1.23 -13.88 6.75
CA VAL A 28 0.48 -13.04 5.82
C VAL A 28 1.02 -13.24 4.41
N LYS A 29 0.14 -13.57 3.48
CA LYS A 29 0.45 -13.61 2.05
C LYS A 29 0.32 -12.22 1.45
N VAL A 30 1.44 -11.66 1.00
CA VAL A 30 1.52 -10.37 0.32
C VAL A 30 1.73 -10.63 -1.17
N ASN A 31 0.77 -10.25 -2.01
CA ASN A 31 0.84 -10.48 -3.45
C ASN A 31 2.07 -9.81 -4.07
N GLU A 32 2.73 -10.46 -5.03
CA GLU A 32 3.91 -9.89 -5.72
C GLU A 32 3.56 -8.76 -6.69
N THR A 33 2.31 -8.62 -7.07
CA THR A 33 1.84 -7.58 -7.99
C THR A 33 0.56 -6.91 -7.49
N ALA A 34 0.32 -5.68 -7.95
CA ALA A 34 -0.91 -4.94 -7.70
C ALA A 34 -1.32 -4.13 -8.93
N GLN A 35 -2.61 -3.80 -9.03
CA GLN A 35 -3.12 -2.86 -10.03
C GLN A 35 -3.55 -1.58 -9.33
N VAL A 36 -3.05 -0.43 -9.77
CA VAL A 36 -3.38 0.89 -9.20
C VAL A 36 -3.58 1.89 -10.34
N GLY A 37 -4.78 2.47 -10.44
CA GLY A 37 -5.09 3.45 -11.47
C GLY A 37 -4.83 2.95 -12.89
N GLY A 38 -5.06 1.65 -13.16
CA GLY A 38 -4.82 1.02 -14.47
C GLY A 38 -3.36 0.59 -14.72
N ASN A 39 -2.42 0.89 -13.82
CA ASN A 39 -1.01 0.51 -13.94
C ASN A 39 -0.69 -0.73 -13.12
N ALA A 40 0.06 -1.64 -13.72
CA ALA A 40 0.63 -2.79 -13.01
C ALA A 40 1.83 -2.33 -12.16
N LEU A 41 1.83 -2.72 -10.89
CA LEU A 41 2.91 -2.47 -9.95
C LEU A 41 3.48 -3.80 -9.46
N VAL A 42 4.76 -3.78 -9.09
CA VAL A 42 5.45 -4.91 -8.48
C VAL A 42 5.70 -4.65 -7.00
N LEU A 43 5.65 -5.68 -6.18
CA LEU A 43 6.03 -5.61 -4.77
C LEU A 43 7.52 -5.26 -4.68
N ASN A 44 7.82 -4.08 -4.16
CA ASN A 44 9.19 -3.62 -3.90
C ASN A 44 9.79 -4.38 -2.71
N GLY A 45 9.01 -4.50 -1.64
CA GLY A 45 9.35 -5.26 -0.45
C GLY A 45 8.23 -5.18 0.58
N ALA A 46 8.29 -6.06 1.59
CA ALA A 46 7.31 -6.09 2.68
C ALA A 46 7.97 -6.48 3.99
N GLY A 47 7.44 -5.95 5.09
CA GLY A 47 7.93 -6.23 6.42
C GLY A 47 6.88 -6.01 7.50
N VAL A 48 7.26 -6.30 8.74
CA VAL A 48 6.39 -6.17 9.91
C VAL A 48 6.68 -4.87 10.62
N ARG A 49 5.63 -4.06 10.88
CA ARG A 49 5.75 -2.99 11.86
C ARG A 49 5.65 -3.56 13.27
N THR A 50 6.66 -3.27 14.07
CA THR A 50 6.68 -3.62 15.49
C THR A 50 6.67 -2.33 16.32
N LYS A 51 5.79 -2.23 17.34
CA LYS A 51 5.82 -1.16 18.33
C LYS A 51 6.11 -1.78 19.70
N MET A 52 7.28 -1.51 20.23
CA MET A 52 7.83 -2.21 21.40
C MET A 52 7.94 -3.73 21.14
N VAL A 53 7.14 -4.56 21.78
CA VAL A 53 7.11 -6.02 21.60
C VAL A 53 5.93 -6.50 20.71
N PHE A 54 5.07 -5.59 20.28
CA PHE A 54 3.85 -5.93 19.58
C PHE A 54 4.00 -5.79 18.06
N LYS A 55 3.73 -6.86 17.33
CA LYS A 55 3.56 -6.83 15.88
C LYS A 55 2.20 -6.20 15.56
N VAL A 56 2.22 -5.11 14.81
CA VAL A 56 1.02 -4.31 14.56
C VAL A 56 0.39 -4.64 13.21
N TYR A 57 1.20 -4.65 12.14
CA TYR A 57 0.78 -5.02 10.79
C TYR A 57 1.96 -5.46 9.94
N VAL A 58 1.68 -6.17 8.85
CA VAL A 58 2.59 -6.33 7.72
C VAL A 58 2.31 -5.23 6.73
N ALA A 59 3.33 -4.46 6.31
CA ALA A 59 3.20 -3.51 5.22
C ALA A 59 3.99 -3.95 4.00
N GLY A 60 3.39 -3.79 2.80
CA GLY A 60 4.04 -3.96 1.51
C GLY A 60 4.04 -2.66 0.73
N LEU A 61 5.17 -2.35 0.08
CA LEU A 61 5.33 -1.24 -0.84
C LEU A 61 5.30 -1.76 -2.28
N TYR A 62 4.45 -1.18 -3.11
CA TYR A 62 4.38 -1.51 -4.55
C TYR A 62 4.74 -0.29 -5.37
N LEU A 63 5.62 -0.49 -6.34
CA LEU A 63 6.15 0.52 -7.26
C LEU A 63 6.08 0.01 -8.70
N ALA A 64 6.20 0.92 -9.68
CA ALA A 64 6.30 0.53 -11.08
C ALA A 64 7.61 -0.22 -11.36
N GLN A 65 8.70 0.14 -10.69
CA GLN A 65 10.00 -0.51 -10.74
C GLN A 65 10.59 -0.62 -9.33
N LYS A 66 11.28 -1.73 -9.05
CA LYS A 66 11.93 -1.93 -7.74
C LYS A 66 13.08 -0.96 -7.53
N THR A 67 13.21 -0.48 -6.30
CA THR A 67 14.34 0.33 -5.84
C THR A 67 14.64 0.08 -4.37
N SER A 68 15.91 0.11 -3.99
CA SER A 68 16.35 0.13 -2.59
C SER A 68 16.62 1.54 -2.07
N ASP A 69 16.50 2.56 -2.93
CA ASP A 69 16.69 3.96 -2.56
C ASP A 69 15.34 4.60 -2.15
N ALA A 70 15.26 5.00 -0.87
CA ALA A 70 14.08 5.67 -0.32
C ALA A 70 13.79 7.00 -1.03
N ASN A 71 14.81 7.77 -1.41
CA ASN A 71 14.62 9.05 -2.08
C ASN A 71 14.07 8.84 -3.50
N ALA A 72 14.57 7.83 -4.22
CA ALA A 72 14.02 7.46 -5.51
C ALA A 72 12.54 7.06 -5.40
N ALA A 73 12.17 6.23 -4.40
CA ALA A 73 10.79 5.83 -4.16
C ALA A 73 9.89 7.02 -3.78
N LEU A 74 10.40 7.99 -3.01
CA LEU A 74 9.66 9.19 -2.61
C LEU A 74 9.49 10.18 -3.75
N SER A 75 10.53 10.39 -4.57
CA SER A 75 10.51 11.37 -5.68
C SER A 75 9.83 10.86 -6.95
N ASP A 76 9.67 9.56 -7.09
CA ASP A 76 8.92 8.99 -8.21
C ASP A 76 7.47 9.51 -8.21
N THR A 77 7.00 10.00 -9.34
CA THR A 77 5.64 10.53 -9.53
C THR A 77 4.65 9.48 -10.04
N GLY A 78 5.12 8.27 -10.32
CA GLY A 78 4.28 7.15 -10.73
C GLY A 78 3.31 6.66 -9.65
N ASN A 79 2.36 5.84 -10.06
CA ASN A 79 1.43 5.24 -9.11
C ASN A 79 2.18 4.33 -8.12
N LYS A 80 1.71 4.30 -6.88
CA LYS A 80 2.26 3.46 -5.81
C LYS A 80 1.13 2.88 -4.98
N ARG A 81 1.44 1.84 -4.21
CA ARG A 81 0.56 1.34 -3.14
C ARG A 81 1.37 1.04 -1.89
N VAL A 82 0.80 1.40 -0.75
CA VAL A 82 1.15 0.79 0.53
C VAL A 82 -0.03 -0.09 0.95
N SER A 83 0.23 -1.40 1.13
CA SER A 83 -0.73 -2.31 1.74
C SER A 83 -0.40 -2.51 3.20
N MET A 84 -1.41 -2.57 4.07
CA MET A 84 -1.25 -2.85 5.50
C MET A 84 -2.19 -3.99 5.86
N HIS A 85 -1.63 -5.13 6.26
CA HIS A 85 -2.36 -6.31 6.73
C HIS A 85 -2.27 -6.35 8.25
N MET A 86 -3.37 -6.13 8.93
CA MET A 86 -3.39 -5.98 10.38
C MET A 86 -3.11 -7.32 11.08
N LEU A 87 -2.17 -7.32 12.03
CA LEU A 87 -1.83 -8.48 12.86
C LEU A 87 -2.47 -8.44 14.24
N ARG A 88 -3.24 -7.39 14.52
CA ARG A 88 -4.01 -7.21 15.75
C ARG A 88 -5.08 -6.15 15.56
N GLU A 89 -6.05 -6.16 16.46
CA GLU A 89 -7.03 -5.08 16.53
C GLU A 89 -6.39 -3.78 17.01
N LEU A 90 -6.78 -2.67 16.37
CA LEU A 90 -6.36 -1.32 16.72
C LEU A 90 -7.51 -0.34 16.49
N SER A 91 -7.79 0.54 17.47
CA SER A 91 -8.77 1.59 17.25
C SER A 91 -8.29 2.59 16.19
N ALA A 92 -9.21 3.18 15.45
CA ALA A 92 -8.88 4.22 14.46
C ALA A 92 -8.11 5.38 15.10
N GLU A 93 -8.43 5.75 16.33
CA GLU A 93 -7.73 6.79 17.10
C GLU A 93 -6.24 6.45 17.29
N LYS A 94 -5.92 5.23 17.73
CA LYS A 94 -4.53 4.79 17.93
C LYS A 94 -3.76 4.71 16.60
N LEU A 95 -4.43 4.27 15.53
CA LEU A 95 -3.84 4.22 14.20
C LEU A 95 -3.55 5.63 13.69
N LEU A 96 -4.50 6.55 13.82
CA LEU A 96 -4.35 7.95 13.42
C LEU A 96 -3.28 8.67 14.25
N HIS A 97 -3.25 8.47 15.57
CA HIS A 97 -2.22 9.04 16.44
C HIS A 97 -0.81 8.61 15.97
N ALA A 98 -0.61 7.33 15.66
CA ALA A 98 0.67 6.84 15.16
C ALA A 98 1.04 7.41 13.78
N LEU A 99 0.05 7.68 12.93
CA LEU A 99 0.25 8.34 11.64
C LEU A 99 0.61 9.82 11.85
N ASP A 100 -0.08 10.53 12.73
CA ASP A 100 0.21 11.93 13.05
C ASP A 100 1.63 12.09 13.60
N GLU A 101 2.08 11.25 14.53
CA GLU A 101 3.49 11.19 14.98
C GLU A 101 4.45 11.01 13.79
N GLY A 102 4.13 10.12 12.85
CA GLY A 102 4.93 9.88 11.65
C GLY A 102 4.96 11.06 10.67
N PHE A 103 3.83 11.76 10.51
CA PHE A 103 3.76 12.98 9.70
C PHE A 103 4.62 14.09 10.31
N GLU A 104 4.46 14.40 11.59
CA GLU A 104 5.21 15.44 12.30
C GLU A 104 6.71 15.16 12.33
N ALA A 105 7.11 13.90 12.47
CA ALA A 105 8.51 13.52 12.49
C ALA A 105 9.23 13.70 11.15
N ASN A 106 8.50 13.67 10.02
CA ASN A 106 9.08 13.61 8.67
C ASN A 106 8.71 14.78 7.77
N ASN A 107 7.91 15.74 8.25
CA ASN A 107 7.52 16.92 7.48
C ASN A 107 7.75 18.17 8.32
N SER A 108 8.14 19.26 7.69
CA SER A 108 8.31 20.55 8.36
C SER A 108 6.96 21.16 8.77
N ALA A 109 6.97 22.09 9.71
CA ALA A 109 5.77 22.82 10.13
C ALA A 109 5.05 23.50 8.95
N ALA A 110 5.81 24.05 7.99
CA ALA A 110 5.25 24.67 6.79
C ALA A 110 4.56 23.65 5.88
N GLU A 111 5.17 22.46 5.67
CA GLU A 111 4.55 21.37 4.92
C GLU A 111 3.29 20.86 5.61
N MET A 112 3.31 20.69 6.94
CA MET A 112 2.14 20.28 7.72
C MET A 112 0.99 21.29 7.62
N THR A 113 1.30 22.59 7.68
CA THR A 113 0.29 23.65 7.49
C THR A 113 -0.29 23.60 6.08
N ALA A 114 0.53 23.37 5.06
CA ALA A 114 0.08 23.31 3.67
C ALA A 114 -0.86 22.13 3.37
N ILE A 115 -0.75 21.03 4.12
CA ILE A 115 -1.59 19.83 3.95
C ILE A 115 -2.67 19.67 5.05
N GLU A 116 -2.88 20.67 5.91
CA GLU A 116 -3.83 20.58 7.00
C GLU A 116 -5.27 20.20 6.56
N PRO A 117 -5.82 20.76 5.47
CA PRO A 117 -7.15 20.35 4.98
C PRO A 117 -7.20 18.87 4.58
N GLN A 118 -6.14 18.36 3.93
CA GLN A 118 -6.00 16.97 3.53
C GLN A 118 -5.88 16.04 4.75
N MET A 119 -5.09 16.44 5.75
CA MET A 119 -4.96 15.71 7.01
C MET A 119 -6.31 15.59 7.72
N LYS A 120 -7.09 16.68 7.76
CA LYS A 120 -8.44 16.67 8.33
C LYS A 120 -9.38 15.71 7.60
N ALA A 121 -9.38 15.76 6.26
CA ALA A 121 -10.20 14.87 5.43
C ALA A 121 -9.79 13.40 5.63
N PHE A 122 -8.48 13.12 5.66
CA PHE A 122 -7.94 11.77 5.90
C PHE A 122 -8.34 11.23 7.29
N ARG A 123 -8.18 12.03 8.35
CA ARG A 123 -8.60 11.64 9.71
C ARG A 123 -10.09 11.34 9.78
N GLN A 124 -10.93 12.19 9.19
CA GLN A 124 -12.38 11.97 9.16
C GLN A 124 -12.75 10.66 8.45
N MET A 125 -12.10 10.40 7.30
CA MET A 125 -12.28 9.17 6.54
C MET A 125 -11.89 7.93 7.35
N MET A 126 -10.69 7.93 7.93
CA MET A 126 -10.17 6.81 8.71
C MET A 126 -10.98 6.57 10.00
N SER A 127 -11.46 7.64 10.64
CA SER A 127 -12.29 7.54 11.85
C SER A 127 -13.64 6.88 11.60
N SER A 128 -14.14 6.88 10.35
CA SER A 128 -15.39 6.22 10.00
C SER A 128 -15.36 4.70 10.22
N ALA A 129 -14.17 4.10 10.20
CA ALA A 129 -13.97 2.67 10.44
C ALA A 129 -14.04 2.28 11.93
N LYS A 130 -14.01 3.24 12.89
CA LYS A 130 -13.96 3.07 14.35
C LYS A 130 -12.77 2.25 14.84
N ALA A 131 -12.56 1.05 14.29
CA ALA A 131 -11.43 0.17 14.58
C ALA A 131 -11.12 -0.69 13.35
N VAL A 132 -9.87 -1.12 13.24
CA VAL A 132 -9.41 -2.18 12.33
C VAL A 132 -9.11 -3.42 13.15
N LYS A 133 -9.45 -4.60 12.63
CA LYS A 133 -9.29 -5.88 13.33
C LYS A 133 -8.09 -6.64 12.78
N GLU A 134 -7.66 -7.67 13.50
CA GLU A 134 -6.72 -8.66 12.95
C GLU A 134 -7.29 -9.28 11.66
N GLY A 135 -6.44 -9.37 10.63
CA GLY A 135 -6.82 -9.84 9.30
C GLY A 135 -7.38 -8.76 8.37
N ASP A 136 -7.73 -7.58 8.87
CA ASP A 136 -8.15 -6.47 8.01
C ASP A 136 -7.00 -5.99 7.11
N VAL A 137 -7.35 -5.56 5.90
CA VAL A 137 -6.41 -5.02 4.92
C VAL A 137 -6.76 -3.59 4.57
N ILE A 138 -5.82 -2.68 4.83
CA ILE A 138 -5.89 -1.28 4.40
C ILE A 138 -4.99 -1.13 3.17
N LEU A 139 -5.53 -0.57 2.09
CA LEU A 139 -4.77 -0.20 0.90
C LEU A 139 -4.75 1.33 0.77
N LEU A 140 -3.57 1.87 0.60
CA LEU A 140 -3.33 3.29 0.30
C LEU A 140 -2.76 3.36 -1.10
N ASP A 141 -3.57 3.81 -2.06
CA ASP A 141 -3.20 3.92 -3.47
C ASP A 141 -2.88 5.38 -3.80
N TYR A 142 -1.65 5.62 -4.16
CA TYR A 142 -1.12 6.93 -4.56
C TYR A 142 -1.20 7.06 -6.07
N THR A 143 -1.89 8.08 -6.54
CA THR A 143 -2.04 8.39 -7.97
C THR A 143 -1.94 9.90 -8.19
N SER A 144 -1.97 10.35 -9.44
CA SER A 144 -2.08 11.78 -9.77
C SER A 144 -3.37 12.43 -9.24
N ALA A 145 -4.43 11.64 -8.99
CA ALA A 145 -5.69 12.10 -8.41
C ALA A 145 -5.66 12.20 -6.88
N GLY A 146 -4.55 11.79 -6.24
CA GLY A 146 -4.41 11.79 -4.78
C GLY A 146 -4.18 10.40 -4.18
N THR A 147 -4.42 10.28 -2.87
CA THR A 147 -4.38 9.01 -2.13
C THR A 147 -5.77 8.46 -1.93
N SER A 148 -6.10 7.33 -2.53
CA SER A 148 -7.33 6.61 -2.23
C SER A 148 -7.10 5.61 -1.10
N VAL A 149 -8.10 5.47 -0.23
CA VAL A 149 -8.08 4.58 0.93
C VAL A 149 -9.15 3.51 0.77
N ASN A 150 -8.73 2.26 0.92
CA ASN A 150 -9.61 1.10 0.87
C ASN A 150 -9.42 0.24 2.14
N LEU A 151 -10.50 -0.23 2.71
CA LEU A 151 -10.51 -1.17 3.82
C LEU A 151 -11.29 -2.42 3.41
N ASN A 152 -10.63 -3.57 3.33
CA ASN A 152 -11.22 -4.86 2.98
C ASN A 152 -12.01 -4.84 1.65
N GLY A 153 -11.49 -4.17 0.62
CA GLY A 153 -12.17 -4.04 -0.68
C GLY A 153 -13.20 -2.91 -0.75
N LYS A 154 -13.55 -2.26 0.38
CA LYS A 154 -14.48 -1.13 0.41
C LYS A 154 -13.69 0.19 0.34
N ALA A 155 -13.98 1.01 -0.67
CA ALA A 155 -13.42 2.35 -0.75
C ALA A 155 -13.97 3.22 0.39
N LEU A 156 -13.07 3.84 1.15
CA LEU A 156 -13.43 4.83 2.18
C LEU A 156 -13.48 6.24 1.60
N GLY A 157 -12.62 6.54 0.62
CA GLY A 157 -12.57 7.83 -0.06
C GLY A 157 -11.21 8.11 -0.71
N ASN A 158 -11.04 9.36 -1.15
CA ASN A 158 -9.81 9.87 -1.76
C ASN A 158 -9.44 11.22 -1.15
N VAL A 159 -8.14 11.43 -0.93
CA VAL A 159 -7.57 12.71 -0.49
C VAL A 159 -6.68 13.23 -1.59
N GLU A 160 -7.07 14.34 -2.18
CA GLU A 160 -6.35 14.94 -3.31
C GLU A 160 -5.08 15.68 -2.85
N GLY A 161 -4.08 15.74 -3.71
CA GLY A 161 -2.88 16.56 -3.55
C GLY A 161 -1.58 15.76 -3.47
N ALA A 162 -0.65 16.09 -4.36
CA ALA A 162 0.66 15.44 -4.43
C ALA A 162 1.50 15.69 -3.16
N ALA A 163 1.35 16.86 -2.52
CA ALA A 163 2.05 17.16 -1.27
C ALA A 163 1.61 16.24 -0.14
N PHE A 164 0.30 15.94 -0.04
CA PHE A 164 -0.23 14.97 0.92
C PHE A 164 0.28 13.56 0.62
N ASN A 165 0.28 13.13 -0.65
CA ASN A 165 0.80 11.84 -1.07
C ASN A 165 2.25 11.63 -0.58
N GLN A 166 3.11 12.62 -0.81
CA GLN A 166 4.51 12.57 -0.38
C GLN A 166 4.64 12.56 1.14
N ALA A 167 3.91 13.43 1.83
CA ALA A 167 3.95 13.54 3.29
C ALA A 167 3.51 12.23 3.96
N LEU A 168 2.46 11.58 3.45
CA LEU A 168 1.97 10.30 3.94
C LEU A 168 3.00 9.18 3.70
N LEU A 169 3.61 9.11 2.51
CA LEU A 169 4.58 8.07 2.20
C LEU A 169 5.86 8.19 3.06
N ARG A 170 6.26 9.42 3.44
CA ARG A 170 7.38 9.66 4.36
C ARG A 170 7.20 9.05 5.74
N VAL A 171 5.98 8.74 6.16
CA VAL A 171 5.71 8.02 7.42
C VAL A 171 6.47 6.70 7.48
N TRP A 172 6.60 6.01 6.34
CA TRP A 172 7.35 4.74 6.25
C TRP A 172 8.76 4.92 5.68
N LEU A 173 8.95 5.80 4.71
CA LEU A 173 10.20 5.91 3.94
C LEU A 173 11.06 7.12 4.31
N GLY A 174 10.55 8.03 5.14
CA GLY A 174 11.24 9.25 5.53
C GLY A 174 12.48 9.02 6.40
N ALA A 175 13.09 10.12 6.84
CA ALA A 175 14.30 10.09 7.66
C ALA A 175 14.06 9.51 9.07
N LYS A 176 12.83 9.70 9.61
CA LYS A 176 12.38 9.18 10.89
C LYS A 176 11.16 8.27 10.69
N PRO A 177 11.32 7.09 10.07
CA PRO A 177 10.19 6.21 9.77
C PRO A 177 9.55 5.69 11.05
N VAL A 178 8.27 5.30 10.96
CA VAL A 178 7.55 4.68 12.09
C VAL A 178 8.20 3.39 12.60
N ASP A 179 9.04 2.75 11.78
CA ASP A 179 9.83 1.56 12.11
C ASP A 179 10.96 1.43 11.08
N ALA A 180 12.22 1.43 11.57
CA ALA A 180 13.40 1.41 10.71
C ALA A 180 13.62 0.07 9.99
N ASP A 181 13.29 -1.05 10.65
CA ASP A 181 13.41 -2.37 10.05
C ASP A 181 12.31 -2.60 9.01
N LEU A 182 11.10 -2.10 9.26
CA LEU A 182 10.03 -2.07 8.27
C LEU A 182 10.45 -1.26 7.03
N LYS A 183 11.04 -0.08 7.20
CA LYS A 183 11.55 0.74 6.07
C LYS A 183 12.52 -0.06 5.22
N LYS A 184 13.52 -0.71 5.84
CA LYS A 184 14.48 -1.56 5.12
C LYS A 184 13.77 -2.66 4.34
N ALA A 185 12.88 -3.40 5.00
CA ALA A 185 12.13 -4.49 4.37
C ALA A 185 11.24 -4.01 3.20
N MET A 186 10.58 -2.84 3.33
CA MET A 186 9.81 -2.24 2.24
C MET A 186 10.69 -1.80 1.06
N LEU A 187 11.97 -1.50 1.30
CA LEU A 187 12.98 -1.18 0.29
C LEU A 187 13.72 -2.41 -0.26
N GLY A 188 13.36 -3.63 0.18
CA GLY A 188 13.98 -4.86 -0.27
C GLY A 188 15.41 -5.07 0.27
N LEU A 189 15.73 -4.49 1.44
CA LEU A 189 17.02 -4.53 2.12
C LEU A 189 16.98 -5.49 3.31
#